data_f09b273e0465c53e50cf217a9eb26f35
#
_entry.id   f09b273e0465c53e50cf217a9eb26f35
#
_cell.length_a   1.000
_cell.length_b   1.000
_cell.length_c   1.000
_cell.angle_alpha   90.00
_cell.angle_beta   90.00
_cell.angle_gamma   90.00
#
_symmetry.space_group_name_H-M   'P 1'
#
loop_
_entity.id
_entity.type
_entity.pdbx_description
1 polymer ?
#
loop_
_entity_poly.entity_id
_entity_poly.type
_entity_poly.pdbx_seq_one_letter_code
_entity_poly.pdbx_strand_id
1 'polypeptide(L)'
;MRTRIFIGLAVIAGLISLSDCETLAHGTGYRHSEIRAVSLEFMYSTGEMMSYRAARVFSPNDEKFAYQTGRTDEKGRFAFIPDTSGTWRVIVRDEEGHQCTAEIDVTQEFLSDGANITSQQKDTGLFIRA
;
A
#
# COMPACT_ATOMS: atom_id res chain seq x y z
N MET A 1 -55.46 -20.53 -34.78
CA MET A 1 -54.39 -19.51 -34.92
C MET A 1 -54.05 -18.78 -33.61
N ARG A 2 -54.95 -18.61 -32.68
CA ARG A 2 -54.69 -17.88 -31.42
C ARG A 2 -53.82 -18.65 -30.41
N THR A 3 -53.79 -19.98 -30.39
CA THR A 3 -53.06 -20.80 -29.43
C THR A 3 -51.54 -20.84 -29.69
N ARG A 4 -51.11 -20.68 -30.95
CA ARG A 4 -49.67 -20.73 -31.31
C ARG A 4 -48.90 -19.46 -30.93
N ILE A 5 -49.58 -18.29 -30.81
CA ILE A 5 -48.97 -17.01 -30.43
C ILE A 5 -48.64 -16.98 -28.94
N PHE A 6 -49.47 -17.59 -28.08
CA PHE A 6 -49.25 -17.63 -26.64
C PHE A 6 -48.06 -18.53 -26.23
N ILE A 7 -47.79 -19.61 -26.97
CA ILE A 7 -46.66 -20.51 -26.73
C ILE A 7 -45.34 -19.81 -27.08
N GLY A 8 -45.32 -19.03 -28.15
CA GLY A 8 -44.14 -18.25 -28.54
C GLY A 8 -43.76 -17.19 -27.54
N LEU A 9 -44.76 -16.49 -26.95
CA LEU A 9 -44.52 -15.44 -25.96
C LEU A 9 -44.02 -16.00 -24.62
N ALA A 10 -44.50 -17.18 -24.21
CA ALA A 10 -44.06 -17.86 -22.98
C ALA A 10 -42.61 -18.36 -23.09
N VAL A 11 -42.16 -18.79 -24.26
CA VAL A 11 -40.76 -19.23 -24.48
C VAL A 11 -39.79 -18.05 -24.47
N ILE A 12 -40.17 -16.88 -25.01
CA ILE A 12 -39.36 -15.65 -24.98
C ILE A 12 -39.27 -15.13 -23.56
N ALA A 13 -40.32 -15.13 -22.77
CA ALA A 13 -40.32 -14.71 -21.37
C ALA A 13 -39.45 -15.62 -20.49
N GLY A 14 -39.36 -16.94 -20.79
CA GLY A 14 -38.49 -17.89 -20.06
C GLY A 14 -37.01 -17.74 -20.36
N LEU A 15 -36.64 -17.22 -21.55
CA LEU A 15 -35.24 -17.02 -21.95
C LEU A 15 -34.59 -15.73 -21.36
N ILE A 16 -35.39 -14.79 -20.87
CA ILE A 16 -34.91 -13.56 -20.27
C ILE A 16 -34.50 -13.73 -18.80
N SER A 17 -34.92 -14.82 -18.15
CA SER A 17 -34.70 -15.09 -16.73
C SER A 17 -33.35 -15.76 -16.40
N LEU A 18 -32.46 -15.99 -17.36
CA LEU A 18 -31.19 -16.72 -17.17
C LEU A 18 -29.93 -15.81 -17.29
N SER A 19 -30.11 -14.52 -17.11
CA SER A 19 -28.96 -13.58 -17.08
C SER A 19 -28.70 -13.13 -15.64
N ASP A 20 -28.47 -14.07 -14.71
CA ASP A 20 -27.76 -13.77 -13.48
C ASP A 20 -26.29 -13.54 -13.84
N CYS A 21 -25.99 -12.32 -14.30
CA CYS A 21 -24.62 -11.83 -14.39
C CYS A 21 -24.16 -11.57 -12.97
N GLU A 22 -23.58 -12.57 -12.30
CA GLU A 22 -22.86 -12.38 -11.06
C GLU A 22 -21.63 -11.51 -11.36
N THR A 23 -21.74 -10.22 -11.14
CA THR A 23 -20.58 -9.32 -11.11
C THR A 23 -19.80 -9.65 -9.85
N LEU A 24 -18.70 -10.39 -9.99
CA LEU A 24 -17.71 -10.57 -8.95
C LEU A 24 -17.04 -9.23 -8.69
N ALA A 25 -17.62 -8.44 -7.77
CA ALA A 25 -16.99 -7.25 -7.26
C ALA A 25 -15.83 -7.67 -6.35
N HIS A 26 -14.59 -7.29 -6.70
CA HIS A 26 -13.44 -7.48 -5.83
C HIS A 26 -13.58 -6.57 -4.61
N GLY A 27 -13.76 -7.17 -3.44
CA GLY A 27 -13.78 -6.45 -2.17
C GLY A 27 -12.37 -5.95 -1.82
N THR A 28 -12.31 -4.82 -1.11
CA THR A 28 -11.08 -4.28 -0.51
C THR A 28 -11.14 -4.40 1.00
N GLY A 29 -10.00 -4.52 1.64
CA GLY A 29 -9.89 -4.61 3.09
C GLY A 29 -8.58 -4.01 3.59
N TYR A 30 -8.48 -3.81 4.89
CA TYR A 30 -7.25 -3.38 5.53
C TYR A 30 -6.99 -4.19 6.80
N ARG A 31 -5.71 -4.23 7.21
CA ARG A 31 -5.28 -4.75 8.50
C ARG A 31 -4.55 -3.65 9.25
N HIS A 32 -4.93 -3.40 10.48
CA HIS A 32 -4.21 -2.50 11.37
C HIS A 32 -3.18 -3.30 12.19
N SER A 33 -1.97 -2.78 12.29
CA SER A 33 -0.93 -3.28 13.18
C SER A 33 -0.08 -2.11 13.66
N GLU A 34 0.39 -2.19 14.90
CA GLU A 34 1.35 -1.24 15.46
C GLU A 34 2.73 -1.87 15.35
N ILE A 35 3.61 -1.22 14.61
CA ILE A 35 4.96 -1.71 14.32
C ILE A 35 5.97 -0.58 14.40
N ARG A 36 7.23 -0.93 14.64
CA ARG A 36 8.32 0.00 14.65
C ARG A 36 8.72 0.35 13.21
N ALA A 37 8.83 1.65 12.91
CA ALA A 37 9.24 2.16 11.61
C ALA A 37 10.42 3.12 11.77
N VAL A 38 11.25 3.21 10.74
CA VAL A 38 12.24 4.28 10.58
C VAL A 38 11.57 5.46 9.90
N SER A 39 11.64 6.64 10.51
CA SER A 39 11.15 7.90 9.94
C SER A 39 12.30 8.88 9.76
N LEU A 40 12.38 9.51 8.61
CA LEU A 40 13.38 10.51 8.24
C LEU A 40 12.68 11.79 7.81
N GLU A 41 13.34 12.92 8.05
CA GLU A 41 12.90 14.24 7.60
C GLU A 41 13.96 14.81 6.65
N PHE A 42 13.55 15.16 5.45
CA PHE A 42 14.42 15.65 4.40
C PHE A 42 14.21 17.14 4.16
N MET A 43 15.33 17.87 4.06
CA MET A 43 15.32 19.30 3.84
C MET A 43 16.43 19.72 2.86
N TYR A 44 16.24 20.86 2.22
CA TYR A 44 17.27 21.52 1.44
C TYR A 44 18.30 22.18 2.37
N SER A 45 19.46 22.53 1.84
CA SER A 45 20.49 23.28 2.59
C SER A 45 20.02 24.65 3.08
N THR A 46 18.97 25.18 2.50
CA THR A 46 18.30 26.43 2.92
C THR A 46 17.43 26.24 4.16
N GLY A 47 17.17 25.01 4.60
CA GLY A 47 16.25 24.65 5.68
C GLY A 47 14.79 24.45 5.23
N GLU A 48 14.48 24.68 3.95
CA GLU A 48 13.16 24.38 3.39
C GLU A 48 12.95 22.87 3.29
N MET A 49 11.73 22.39 3.62
CA MET A 49 11.41 20.97 3.60
C MET A 49 11.28 20.44 2.17
N MET A 50 11.80 19.24 1.92
CA MET A 50 11.60 18.52 0.66
C MET A 50 10.20 17.89 0.65
N SER A 51 9.17 18.73 0.63
CA SER A 51 7.76 18.33 0.70
C SER A 51 7.28 17.68 -0.59
N TYR A 52 6.58 16.56 -0.47
CA TYR A 52 5.98 15.80 -1.59
C TYR A 52 6.98 15.35 -2.68
N ARG A 53 8.26 15.15 -2.31
CA ARG A 53 9.33 14.73 -3.23
C ARG A 53 9.38 13.22 -3.37
N ALA A 54 9.80 12.74 -4.53
CA ALA A 54 9.94 11.31 -4.79
C ALA A 54 10.98 10.68 -3.85
N ALA A 55 10.62 9.58 -3.21
CA ALA A 55 11.45 8.85 -2.26
C ALA A 55 11.59 7.38 -2.68
N ARG A 56 12.79 6.82 -2.51
CA ARG A 56 13.11 5.40 -2.74
C ARG A 56 13.92 4.87 -1.58
N VAL A 57 13.54 3.69 -1.09
CA VAL A 57 14.28 2.95 -0.07
C VAL A 57 14.93 1.74 -0.70
N PHE A 58 16.18 1.49 -0.35
CA PHE A 58 16.93 0.30 -0.77
C PHE A 58 17.35 -0.48 0.46
N SER A 59 17.12 -1.80 0.41
CA SER A 59 17.53 -2.69 1.49
C SER A 59 19.02 -3.06 1.37
N PRO A 60 19.65 -3.50 2.47
CA PRO A 60 21.05 -3.96 2.43
C PRO A 60 21.28 -5.15 1.47
N ASN A 61 20.22 -5.91 1.18
CA ASN A 61 20.31 -7.12 0.35
C ASN A 61 20.10 -6.84 -1.14
N ASP A 62 19.54 -5.67 -1.50
CA ASP A 62 19.27 -5.31 -2.89
C ASP A 62 19.42 -3.80 -3.10
N GLU A 63 20.53 -3.42 -3.71
CA GLU A 63 20.80 -2.01 -4.03
C GLU A 63 20.26 -1.60 -5.42
N LYS A 64 19.80 -2.56 -6.21
CA LYS A 64 19.34 -2.32 -7.58
C LYS A 64 17.85 -2.02 -7.65
N PHE A 65 17.05 -2.77 -6.91
CA PHE A 65 15.61 -2.59 -6.88
C PHE A 65 15.17 -1.93 -5.58
N ALA A 66 14.35 -0.90 -5.69
CA ALA A 66 13.84 -0.22 -4.52
C ALA A 66 12.90 -1.15 -3.72
N TYR A 67 13.19 -1.30 -2.42
CA TYR A 67 12.33 -2.00 -1.46
C TYR A 67 10.98 -1.30 -1.31
N GLN A 68 11.00 0.03 -1.26
CA GLN A 68 9.80 0.87 -1.17
C GLN A 68 9.99 2.14 -2.00
N THR A 69 8.91 2.59 -2.64
CA THR A 69 8.85 3.87 -3.33
C THR A 69 7.66 4.67 -2.84
N GLY A 70 7.78 5.99 -2.85
CA GLY A 70 6.70 6.88 -2.43
C GLY A 70 7.06 8.34 -2.58
N ARG A 71 6.43 9.17 -1.76
CA ARG A 71 6.71 10.61 -1.65
C ARG A 71 6.84 11.00 -0.19
N THR A 72 7.64 12.01 0.10
CA THR A 72 7.64 12.67 1.40
C THR A 72 6.30 13.37 1.66
N ASP A 73 5.96 13.57 2.92
CA ASP A 73 4.77 14.33 3.31
C ASP A 73 5.02 15.87 3.21
N GLU A 74 4.04 16.66 3.65
CA GLU A 74 4.12 18.11 3.71
C GLU A 74 5.35 18.62 4.49
N LYS A 75 5.77 17.86 5.51
CA LYS A 75 6.91 18.19 6.37
C LYS A 75 8.23 17.57 5.91
N GLY A 76 8.29 17.06 4.68
CA GLY A 76 9.47 16.38 4.15
C GLY A 76 9.76 15.03 4.78
N ARG A 77 8.80 14.41 5.49
CA ARG A 77 9.00 13.13 6.18
C ARG A 77 8.67 11.96 5.29
N PHE A 78 9.45 10.90 5.44
CA PHE A 78 9.23 9.61 4.81
C PHE A 78 9.55 8.50 5.81
N ALA A 79 8.72 7.46 5.84
CA ALA A 79 8.88 6.33 6.75
C ALA A 79 8.86 5.01 6.01
N PHE A 80 9.61 4.04 6.53
CA PHE A 80 9.61 2.67 6.04
C PHE A 80 9.77 1.67 7.19
N ILE A 81 9.40 0.42 6.93
CA ILE A 81 9.49 -0.66 7.90
C ILE A 81 10.58 -1.61 7.44
N PRO A 82 11.76 -1.60 8.09
CA PRO A 82 12.81 -2.52 7.74
C PRO A 82 12.46 -3.95 8.19
N ASP A 83 12.82 -4.93 7.38
CA ASP A 83 12.62 -6.35 7.62
C ASP A 83 13.94 -7.13 7.83
N THR A 84 15.07 -6.47 7.65
CA THR A 84 16.40 -7.05 7.83
C THR A 84 17.37 -6.05 8.44
N SER A 85 18.38 -6.53 9.16
CA SER A 85 19.47 -5.71 9.69
C SER A 85 20.48 -5.36 8.62
N GLY A 86 21.18 -4.25 8.80
CA GLY A 86 22.20 -3.73 7.90
C GLY A 86 21.96 -2.27 7.53
N THR A 87 22.75 -1.77 6.57
CA THR A 87 22.68 -0.38 6.14
C THR A 87 21.62 -0.20 5.07
N TRP A 88 20.58 0.52 5.41
CA TRP A 88 19.49 0.91 4.52
C TRP A 88 19.79 2.27 3.91
N ARG A 89 19.42 2.47 2.65
CA ARG A 89 19.64 3.72 1.94
C ARG A 89 18.32 4.31 1.47
N VAL A 90 18.07 5.57 1.82
CA VAL A 90 16.89 6.32 1.38
C VAL A 90 17.34 7.48 0.49
N ILE A 91 16.77 7.58 -0.69
CA ILE A 91 17.07 8.62 -1.67
C ILE A 91 15.80 9.43 -1.90
N VAL A 92 15.88 10.74 -1.67
CA VAL A 92 14.82 11.69 -2.02
C VAL A 92 15.32 12.61 -3.11
N ARG A 93 14.51 12.79 -4.14
CA ARG A 93 14.84 13.62 -5.31
C ARG A 93 13.67 14.51 -5.69
N ASP A 94 13.98 15.75 -6.07
CA ASP A 94 13.03 16.67 -6.69
C ASP A 94 13.07 16.61 -8.24
N GLU A 95 12.20 17.37 -8.87
CA GLU A 95 12.08 17.46 -10.33
C GLU A 95 13.22 18.25 -10.98
N GLU A 96 13.91 19.10 -10.20
CA GLU A 96 15.03 19.91 -10.64
C GLU A 96 16.36 19.13 -10.59
N GLY A 97 16.36 17.94 -9.99
CA GLY A 97 17.51 17.05 -9.90
C GLY A 97 18.30 17.15 -8.58
N HIS A 98 17.82 17.96 -7.62
CA HIS A 98 18.41 17.92 -6.27
C HIS A 98 18.11 16.58 -5.63
N GLN A 99 19.12 16.02 -4.97
CA GLN A 99 19.03 14.71 -4.35
C GLN A 99 19.59 14.75 -2.94
N CYS A 100 18.88 14.17 -2.00
CA CYS A 100 19.36 13.85 -0.67
C CYS A 100 19.40 12.34 -0.49
N THR A 101 20.52 11.82 0.03
CA THR A 101 20.70 10.39 0.32
C THR A 101 20.98 10.24 1.80
N ALA A 102 20.21 9.41 2.49
CA ALA A 102 20.42 9.05 3.88
C ALA A 102 20.77 7.56 3.98
N GLU A 103 21.74 7.21 4.80
CA GLU A 103 22.11 5.85 5.16
C GLU A 103 21.80 5.63 6.63
N ILE A 104 21.10 4.54 6.94
CA ILE A 104 20.60 4.20 8.26
C ILE A 104 21.01 2.77 8.59
N ASP A 105 21.74 2.59 9.67
CA ASP A 105 22.06 1.27 10.20
C ASP A 105 20.90 0.74 11.04
N VAL A 106 20.27 -0.31 10.58
CA VAL A 106 19.22 -1.03 11.28
C VAL A 106 19.85 -2.23 11.98
N THR A 107 19.74 -2.25 13.31
CA THR A 107 20.28 -3.34 14.14
C THR A 107 19.27 -4.48 14.30
N GLN A 108 19.78 -5.66 14.66
CA GLN A 108 18.91 -6.80 14.98
C GLN A 108 18.02 -6.52 16.21
N GLU A 109 18.52 -5.73 17.16
CA GLU A 109 17.77 -5.28 18.34
C GLU A 109 16.57 -4.42 17.94
N PHE A 110 16.76 -3.49 16.98
CA PHE A 110 15.66 -2.68 16.44
C PHE A 110 14.53 -3.55 15.87
N LEU A 111 14.89 -4.62 15.16
CA LEU A 111 13.91 -5.53 14.54
C LEU A 111 13.18 -6.38 15.59
N SER A 112 13.90 -6.87 16.61
CA SER A 112 13.32 -7.73 17.67
C SER A 112 12.38 -6.96 18.60
N ASP A 113 12.69 -5.73 18.94
CA ASP A 113 11.83 -4.86 19.75
C ASP A 113 10.52 -4.51 19.05
N GLY A 114 10.55 -4.39 17.70
CA GLY A 114 9.35 -4.21 16.90
C GLY A 114 8.40 -5.40 16.92
N ALA A 115 8.92 -6.61 17.10
CA ALA A 115 8.12 -7.83 17.20
C ALA A 115 7.39 -7.96 18.57
N ASN A 116 7.88 -7.27 19.60
CA ASN A 116 7.31 -7.29 20.97
C ASN A 116 6.20 -6.26 21.19
N ILE A 117 5.93 -5.38 20.24
CA ILE A 117 4.71 -4.55 20.25
C ILE A 117 3.56 -5.51 19.98
N THR A 118 2.97 -6.00 21.07
CA THR A 118 1.87 -6.96 21.07
C THR A 118 0.81 -6.49 20.08
N SER A 119 0.63 -7.24 19.01
CA SER A 119 -0.51 -7.14 18.13
C SER A 119 -1.76 -7.47 18.95
N GLN A 120 -2.38 -6.47 19.56
CA GLN A 120 -3.76 -6.57 19.94
C GLN A 120 -4.55 -6.60 18.62
N GLN A 121 -4.62 -7.79 18.05
CA GLN A 121 -5.47 -8.08 16.93
C GLN A 121 -6.91 -7.98 17.41
N LYS A 122 -7.45 -6.78 17.35
CA LYS A 122 -8.88 -6.59 17.42
C LYS A 122 -9.41 -6.93 16.03
N ASP A 123 -9.79 -8.18 15.85
CA ASP A 123 -10.53 -8.63 14.68
C ASP A 123 -11.86 -7.85 14.62
N THR A 124 -11.83 -6.70 14.02
CA THR A 124 -13.05 -6.05 13.57
C THR A 124 -13.26 -6.51 12.14
N GLY A 125 -13.73 -7.73 12.00
CA GLY A 125 -14.21 -8.26 10.73
C GLY A 125 -15.45 -7.50 10.30
N LEU A 126 -15.27 -6.33 9.72
CA LEU A 126 -16.33 -5.63 9.02
C LEU A 126 -16.21 -5.98 7.54
N PHE A 127 -16.67 -7.16 7.19
CA PHE A 127 -17.01 -7.46 5.80
C PHE A 127 -18.33 -6.77 5.50
N ILE A 128 -18.28 -5.59 4.87
CA ILE A 128 -19.48 -5.01 4.30
C ILE A 128 -19.82 -5.87 3.09
N ARG A 129 -20.83 -6.73 3.25
CA ARG A 129 -21.52 -7.31 2.11
C ARG A 129 -22.37 -6.19 1.52
N ALA A 130 -22.00 -5.74 0.34
CA ALA A 130 -22.90 -5.00 -0.53
C ALA A 130 -23.89 -5.96 -1.18
#